data_d861189f1674dd91852e3f06e4539291
#
_entry.id   d861189f1674dd91852e3f06e4539291
#
_cell.length_a   1.000
_cell.length_b   1.000
_cell.length_c   1.000
_cell.angle_alpha   90.00
_cell.angle_beta   90.00
_cell.angle_gamma   90.00
#
_symmetry.space_group_name_H-M   'P 1'
#
loop_
_entity.id
_entity.type
_entity.pdbx_description
1 polymer ?
#
loop_
_entity_poly.entity_id
_entity_poly.type
_entity_poly.pdbx_seq_one_letter_code
_entity_poly.pdbx_strand_id
1 'polypeptide(L)'
;MVNIQDLINNRRTIFRFTDATVDEKILNQALLAASNAPCHKHTHPWRFYVLGSIIRTKLIPAITRLAKIKSEKKGSKNLAADAERAIKKITQPPLLIAVTSQKSPDDKFREKEDYAASVCALHNLVLSLWDNGVGSQWSTGSITRDESTYDALSIDNQQEEIIGFIKAGYPEKVREVNKKPVDEIVKYLD
;
A
#
# COMPACT_ATOMS: atom_id res chain seq x y z
N MET A 1 -9.57 18.48 18.46
CA MET A 1 -8.44 17.56 18.16
C MET A 1 -8.96 16.14 18.20
N VAL A 2 -8.78 15.37 17.15
CA VAL A 2 -9.12 13.94 17.14
C VAL A 2 -8.17 13.25 18.14
N ASN A 3 -8.72 12.40 19.01
CA ASN A 3 -7.90 11.61 19.92
C ASN A 3 -7.12 10.58 19.07
N ILE A 4 -5.81 10.53 19.20
CA ILE A 4 -4.95 9.60 18.45
C ILE A 4 -5.33 8.13 18.69
N GLN A 5 -5.78 7.80 19.90
CA GLN A 5 -6.24 6.45 20.24
C GLN A 5 -7.49 6.08 19.42
N ASP A 6 -8.43 7.01 19.30
CA ASP A 6 -9.65 6.82 18.50
C ASP A 6 -9.33 6.70 17.01
N LEU A 7 -8.38 7.50 16.52
CA LEU A 7 -7.88 7.42 15.15
C LEU A 7 -7.35 6.03 14.83
N ILE A 8 -6.46 5.50 15.66
CA ILE A 8 -5.86 4.17 15.51
C ILE A 8 -6.93 3.08 15.58
N ASN A 9 -7.81 3.15 16.58
CA ASN A 9 -8.84 2.14 16.83
C ASN A 9 -9.91 2.10 15.74
N ASN A 10 -10.22 3.25 15.12
CA ASN A 10 -11.29 3.38 14.13
C ASN A 10 -10.81 3.27 12.69
N ARG A 11 -9.49 3.30 12.42
CA ARG A 11 -8.98 3.13 11.06
C ARG A 11 -9.37 1.75 10.49
N ARG A 12 -9.89 1.77 9.27
CA ARG A 12 -10.29 0.55 8.53
C ARG A 12 -9.64 0.49 7.16
N THR A 13 -9.47 -0.72 6.64
CA THR A 13 -9.11 -0.93 5.23
C THR A 13 -10.32 -0.66 4.36
N ILE A 14 -10.16 0.21 3.36
CA ILE A 14 -11.22 0.61 2.43
C ILE A 14 -10.96 -0.03 1.07
N PHE A 15 -11.99 -0.64 0.49
CA PHE A 15 -11.91 -1.36 -0.79
C PHE A 15 -12.63 -0.64 -1.93
N ARG A 16 -13.53 0.30 -1.60
CA ARG A 16 -14.29 1.08 -2.57
C ARG A 16 -14.23 2.54 -2.20
N PHE A 17 -14.00 3.36 -3.20
CA PHE A 17 -13.81 4.79 -3.07
C PHE A 17 -14.81 5.51 -3.97
N THR A 18 -15.21 6.70 -3.58
CA THR A 18 -15.90 7.64 -4.46
C THR A 18 -14.95 8.15 -5.55
N ASP A 19 -15.47 8.81 -6.58
CA ASP A 19 -14.65 9.39 -7.66
C ASP A 19 -14.01 10.73 -7.26
N ALA A 20 -14.24 11.22 -6.04
CA ALA A 20 -13.68 12.46 -5.57
C ALA A 20 -12.14 12.37 -5.46
N THR A 21 -11.47 13.36 -6.03
CA THR A 21 -10.00 13.47 -5.98
C THR A 21 -9.54 13.78 -4.56
N VAL A 22 -8.40 13.20 -4.17
CA VAL A 22 -7.75 13.52 -2.90
C VAL A 22 -6.99 14.85 -3.07
N ASP A 23 -7.22 15.80 -2.15
CA ASP A 23 -6.53 17.09 -2.15
C ASP A 23 -5.02 16.89 -1.98
N GLU A 24 -4.25 17.61 -2.77
CA GLU A 24 -2.79 17.58 -2.73
C GLU A 24 -2.24 17.97 -1.35
N LYS A 25 -2.90 18.88 -0.63
CA LYS A 25 -2.52 19.24 0.75
C LYS A 25 -2.62 18.06 1.69
N ILE A 26 -3.68 17.26 1.57
CA ILE A 26 -3.86 16.03 2.37
C ILE A 26 -2.77 15.02 2.05
N LEU A 27 -2.46 14.83 0.76
CA LEU A 27 -1.36 13.95 0.34
C LEU A 27 -0.02 14.42 0.91
N ASN A 28 0.30 15.70 0.80
CA ASN A 28 1.55 16.27 1.30
C ASN A 28 1.66 16.16 2.83
N GLN A 29 0.58 16.36 3.58
CA GLN A 29 0.53 16.11 5.03
C GLN A 29 0.80 14.65 5.35
N ALA A 30 0.22 13.73 4.59
CA ALA A 30 0.42 12.31 4.80
C ALA A 30 1.85 11.85 4.47
N LEU A 31 2.46 12.41 3.42
CA LEU A 31 3.87 12.18 3.08
C LEU A 31 4.81 12.74 4.15
N LEU A 32 4.49 13.92 4.72
CA LEU A 32 5.24 14.50 5.84
C LEU A 32 5.12 13.60 7.09
N ALA A 33 3.94 13.07 7.41
CA ALA A 33 3.77 12.12 8.49
C ALA A 33 4.59 10.84 8.27
N ALA A 34 4.63 10.35 7.03
CA ALA A 34 5.46 9.21 6.66
C ALA A 34 6.96 9.48 6.86
N SER A 35 7.44 10.66 6.47
CA SER A 35 8.85 11.03 6.59
C SER A 35 9.35 11.12 8.04
N ASN A 36 8.43 11.25 9.01
CA ASN A 36 8.73 11.28 10.44
C ASN A 36 8.70 9.87 11.10
N ALA A 37 8.64 8.81 10.31
CA ALA A 37 8.72 7.46 10.86
C ALA A 37 10.11 7.17 11.46
N PRO A 38 10.18 6.34 12.52
CA PRO A 38 11.46 5.95 13.09
C PRO A 38 12.24 5.04 12.12
N CYS A 39 13.55 5.22 12.04
CA CYS A 39 14.44 4.30 11.34
C CYS A 39 15.80 4.21 12.03
N HIS A 40 16.44 3.05 11.96
CA HIS A 40 17.76 2.85 12.56
C HIS A 40 18.82 3.65 11.79
N LYS A 41 19.71 4.35 12.50
CA LYS A 41 20.83 5.14 11.93
C LYS A 41 20.39 6.17 10.86
N HIS A 42 19.15 6.64 10.91
CA HIS A 42 18.61 7.63 9.97
C HIS A 42 18.77 7.24 8.49
N THR A 43 18.52 5.95 8.18
CA THR A 43 18.65 5.43 6.81
C THR A 43 17.59 5.96 5.86
N HIS A 44 16.41 6.31 6.37
CA HIS A 44 15.25 6.76 5.59
C HIS A 44 15.00 5.88 4.35
N PRO A 45 14.77 4.57 4.54
CA PRO A 45 14.85 3.57 3.47
C PRO A 45 13.63 3.53 2.55
N TRP A 46 12.61 4.31 2.86
CA TRP A 46 11.34 4.35 2.12
C TRP A 46 11.36 5.30 0.94
N ARG A 47 10.61 4.94 -0.12
CA ARG A 47 10.24 5.83 -1.20
C ARG A 47 8.75 5.71 -1.48
N PHE A 48 8.12 6.81 -1.90
CA PHE A 48 6.71 6.88 -2.25
C PHE A 48 6.58 7.37 -3.69
N TYR A 49 6.11 6.52 -4.59
CA TYR A 49 5.89 6.81 -5.99
C TYR A 49 4.40 7.06 -6.21
N VAL A 50 4.00 8.31 -6.38
CA VAL A 50 2.60 8.70 -6.66
C VAL A 50 2.33 8.47 -8.14
N LEU A 51 1.41 7.55 -8.45
CA LEU A 51 1.20 7.07 -9.80
C LEU A 51 0.06 7.80 -10.50
N GLY A 52 0.39 8.61 -11.50
CA GLY A 52 -0.58 9.23 -12.41
C GLY A 52 -1.17 8.24 -13.43
N SER A 53 -2.17 8.67 -14.19
CA SER A 53 -2.92 7.82 -15.14
C SER A 53 -2.04 7.15 -16.19
N ILE A 54 -1.07 7.86 -16.75
CA ILE A 54 -0.15 7.32 -17.78
C ILE A 54 0.64 6.13 -17.24
N ILE A 55 1.22 6.26 -16.04
CA ILE A 55 1.99 5.18 -15.41
C ILE A 55 1.09 4.00 -15.05
N ARG A 56 -0.13 4.25 -14.54
CA ARG A 56 -1.09 3.18 -14.25
C ARG A 56 -1.45 2.38 -15.51
N THR A 57 -1.55 3.04 -16.68
CA THR A 57 -1.79 2.37 -17.96
C THR A 57 -0.64 1.44 -18.34
N LYS A 58 0.61 1.82 -18.07
CA LYS A 58 1.78 0.95 -18.33
C LYS A 58 1.77 -0.34 -17.50
N LEU A 59 1.05 -0.38 -16.37
CA LEU A 59 0.92 -1.58 -15.53
C LEU A 59 -0.11 -2.59 -16.07
N ILE A 60 -0.99 -2.20 -17.01
CA ILE A 60 -2.09 -3.04 -17.49
C ILE A 60 -1.62 -4.39 -18.07
N PRO A 61 -0.57 -4.47 -18.90
CA PRO A 61 -0.09 -5.75 -19.42
C PRO A 61 0.32 -6.73 -18.31
N ALA A 62 1.09 -6.27 -17.32
CA ALA A 62 1.50 -7.07 -16.17
C ALA A 62 0.29 -7.55 -15.35
N ILE A 63 -0.66 -6.63 -15.05
CA ILE A 63 -1.89 -6.95 -14.32
C ILE A 63 -2.71 -8.00 -15.05
N THR A 64 -2.89 -7.86 -16.35
CA THR A 64 -3.67 -8.80 -17.19
C THR A 64 -3.05 -10.19 -17.16
N ARG A 65 -1.74 -10.30 -17.36
CA ARG A 65 -1.00 -11.56 -17.30
C ARG A 65 -1.12 -12.23 -15.91
N LEU A 66 -0.87 -11.48 -14.85
CA LEU A 66 -0.95 -11.98 -13.47
C LEU A 66 -2.37 -12.39 -13.07
N ALA A 67 -3.38 -11.63 -13.52
CA ALA A 67 -4.78 -11.97 -13.29
C ALA A 67 -5.14 -13.28 -13.99
N LYS A 68 -4.72 -13.48 -15.25
CA LYS A 68 -4.95 -14.72 -16.00
C LYS A 68 -4.35 -15.93 -15.28
N ILE A 69 -3.07 -15.87 -14.91
CA ILE A 69 -2.37 -16.94 -14.17
C ILE A 69 -3.12 -17.27 -12.87
N LYS A 70 -3.55 -16.26 -12.12
CA LYS A 70 -4.27 -16.45 -10.86
C LYS A 70 -5.64 -17.08 -11.07
N SER A 71 -6.35 -16.68 -12.12
CA SER A 71 -7.69 -17.15 -12.44
C SER A 71 -7.69 -18.58 -12.96
N GLU A 72 -6.71 -18.94 -13.78
CA GLU A 72 -6.48 -20.33 -14.24
C GLU A 72 -6.20 -21.26 -13.05
N LYS A 73 -5.31 -20.87 -12.14
CA LYS A 73 -5.03 -21.63 -10.91
C LYS A 73 -6.27 -21.84 -10.02
N LYS A 74 -7.25 -20.95 -10.10
CA LYS A 74 -8.51 -21.03 -9.33
C LYS A 74 -9.64 -21.71 -10.09
N GLY A 75 -9.42 -22.15 -11.34
CA GLY A 75 -10.45 -22.73 -12.18
C GLY A 75 -11.56 -21.74 -12.55
N SER A 76 -11.26 -20.44 -12.69
CA SER A 76 -12.24 -19.43 -13.06
C SER A 76 -12.76 -19.65 -14.47
N LYS A 77 -14.09 -19.54 -14.64
CA LYS A 77 -14.76 -19.68 -15.92
C LYS A 77 -14.75 -18.39 -16.77
N ASN A 78 -14.36 -17.25 -16.19
CA ASN A 78 -14.38 -15.95 -16.89
C ASN A 78 -13.09 -15.16 -16.65
N LEU A 79 -12.04 -15.55 -17.38
CA LEU A 79 -10.72 -14.93 -17.29
C LEU A 79 -10.72 -13.45 -17.69
N ALA A 80 -11.56 -13.06 -18.66
CA ALA A 80 -11.65 -11.68 -19.12
C ALA A 80 -12.20 -10.76 -18.04
N ALA A 81 -13.31 -11.14 -17.40
CA ALA A 81 -13.89 -10.38 -16.31
C ALA A 81 -12.97 -10.30 -15.07
N ASP A 82 -12.18 -11.37 -14.81
CA ASP A 82 -11.19 -11.35 -13.74
C ASP A 82 -10.06 -10.36 -14.02
N ALA A 83 -9.57 -10.32 -15.26
CA ALA A 83 -8.56 -9.37 -15.70
C ALA A 83 -9.09 -7.93 -15.61
N GLU A 84 -10.29 -7.68 -16.11
CA GLU A 84 -10.91 -6.35 -16.02
C GLU A 84 -11.06 -5.88 -14.58
N ARG A 85 -11.52 -6.74 -13.67
CA ARG A 85 -11.58 -6.42 -12.23
C ARG A 85 -10.22 -6.14 -11.63
N ALA A 86 -9.18 -6.85 -12.07
CA ALA A 86 -7.82 -6.60 -11.60
C ALA A 86 -7.28 -5.25 -12.09
N ILE A 87 -7.53 -4.89 -13.34
CA ILE A 87 -7.16 -3.61 -13.94
C ILE A 87 -7.86 -2.47 -13.19
N LYS A 88 -9.19 -2.53 -13.02
CA LYS A 88 -9.97 -1.52 -12.30
C LYS A 88 -9.43 -1.25 -10.89
N LYS A 89 -8.96 -2.27 -10.18
CA LYS A 89 -8.36 -2.13 -8.84
C LYS A 89 -7.08 -1.29 -8.79
N ILE A 90 -6.43 -1.06 -9.90
CA ILE A 90 -5.21 -0.23 -10.01
C ILE A 90 -5.49 1.10 -10.70
N THR A 91 -6.37 1.09 -11.70
CA THR A 91 -6.63 2.30 -12.51
C THR A 91 -7.68 3.24 -11.91
N GLN A 92 -8.66 2.72 -11.16
CA GLN A 92 -9.78 3.51 -10.65
C GLN A 92 -9.56 4.23 -9.31
N PRO A 93 -8.72 3.76 -8.34
CA PRO A 93 -8.56 4.49 -7.09
C PRO A 93 -8.14 5.95 -7.34
N PRO A 94 -8.77 6.95 -6.69
CA PRO A 94 -8.40 8.36 -6.86
C PRO A 94 -6.91 8.62 -6.63
N LEU A 95 -6.31 7.97 -5.63
CA LEU A 95 -4.89 8.03 -5.32
C LEU A 95 -4.29 6.62 -5.35
N LEU A 96 -3.15 6.47 -6.02
CA LEU A 96 -2.37 5.24 -6.04
C LEU A 96 -0.90 5.57 -5.79
N ILE A 97 -0.31 4.92 -4.78
CA ILE A 97 1.09 5.10 -4.40
C ILE A 97 1.77 3.74 -4.37
N ALA A 98 2.87 3.56 -5.09
CA ALA A 98 3.78 2.44 -4.85
C ALA A 98 4.74 2.85 -3.71
N VAL A 99 4.93 1.95 -2.76
CA VAL A 99 5.84 2.15 -1.63
C VAL A 99 6.95 1.14 -1.72
N THR A 100 8.19 1.61 -1.61
CA THR A 100 9.37 0.74 -1.63
C THR A 100 10.15 0.83 -0.33
N SER A 101 10.97 -0.18 -0.12
CA SER A 101 12.03 -0.21 0.89
C SER A 101 13.37 -0.42 0.21
N GLN A 102 14.41 0.25 0.68
CA GLN A 102 15.77 0.02 0.22
C GLN A 102 16.22 -1.40 0.57
N LYS A 103 16.93 -2.04 -0.36
CA LYS A 103 17.57 -3.33 -0.16
C LYS A 103 18.99 -3.17 0.34
N SER A 104 19.46 -4.15 1.11
CA SER A 104 20.84 -4.28 1.57
C SER A 104 21.28 -5.72 1.33
N PRO A 105 21.67 -6.12 0.10
CA PRO A 105 21.94 -7.51 -0.25
C PRO A 105 23.03 -8.16 0.61
N ASP A 106 24.01 -7.37 1.03
CA ASP A 106 25.15 -7.82 1.83
C ASP A 106 24.89 -7.80 3.34
N ASP A 107 23.76 -7.20 3.79
CA ASP A 107 23.35 -7.11 5.19
C ASP A 107 21.86 -7.39 5.35
N LYS A 108 21.51 -8.66 5.46
CA LYS A 108 20.11 -9.10 5.61
C LYS A 108 19.43 -8.64 6.90
N PHE A 109 20.21 -8.36 7.94
CA PHE A 109 19.65 -7.83 9.18
C PHE A 109 19.23 -6.37 8.96
N ARG A 110 20.11 -5.57 8.35
CA ARG A 110 19.81 -4.20 7.96
C ARG A 110 18.60 -4.12 7.03
N GLU A 111 18.55 -4.95 5.99
CA GLU A 111 17.42 -5.01 5.06
C GLU A 111 16.09 -5.23 5.78
N LYS A 112 16.09 -6.08 6.82
CA LYS A 112 14.90 -6.34 7.64
C LYS A 112 14.52 -5.14 8.52
N GLU A 113 15.50 -4.43 9.10
CA GLU A 113 15.26 -3.19 9.87
C GLU A 113 14.71 -2.09 8.95
N ASP A 114 15.30 -1.91 7.78
CA ASP A 114 14.87 -0.92 6.78
C ASP A 114 13.46 -1.23 6.24
N TYR A 115 13.14 -2.51 6.02
CA TYR A 115 11.77 -2.92 5.69
C TYR A 115 10.78 -2.57 6.81
N ALA A 116 11.11 -2.85 8.06
CA ALA A 116 10.26 -2.52 9.21
C ALA A 116 10.05 -1.01 9.33
N ALA A 117 11.10 -0.21 9.15
CA ALA A 117 11.03 1.25 9.14
C ALA A 117 10.13 1.75 7.99
N SER A 118 10.26 1.18 6.80
CA SER A 118 9.42 1.52 5.64
C SER A 118 7.95 1.18 5.88
N VAL A 119 7.65 0.09 6.60
CA VAL A 119 6.28 -0.25 7.03
C VAL A 119 5.75 0.77 8.05
N CYS A 120 6.57 1.26 8.97
CA CYS A 120 6.18 2.33 9.89
C CYS A 120 5.85 3.62 9.13
N ALA A 121 6.68 3.99 8.15
CA ALA A 121 6.44 5.16 7.31
C ALA A 121 5.14 5.03 6.50
N LEU A 122 4.90 3.88 5.89
CA LEU A 122 3.66 3.56 5.20
C LEU A 122 2.46 3.66 6.15
N HIS A 123 2.59 3.17 7.38
CA HIS A 123 1.50 3.21 8.35
C HIS A 123 1.19 4.63 8.82
N ASN A 124 2.22 5.47 9.03
CA ASN A 124 2.03 6.89 9.33
C ASN A 124 1.29 7.63 8.21
N LEU A 125 1.64 7.36 6.93
CA LEU A 125 0.90 7.88 5.77
C LEU A 125 -0.57 7.47 5.83
N VAL A 126 -0.86 6.19 6.09
CA VAL A 126 -2.22 5.65 6.16
C VAL A 126 -3.03 6.28 7.30
N LEU A 127 -2.42 6.50 8.47
CA LEU A 127 -3.07 7.15 9.61
C LEU A 127 -3.37 8.63 9.30
N SER A 128 -2.43 9.35 8.72
CA SER A 128 -2.62 10.75 8.34
C SER A 128 -3.69 10.93 7.25
N LEU A 129 -3.75 10.03 6.26
CA LEU A 129 -4.84 10.01 5.28
C LEU A 129 -6.19 9.78 5.98
N TRP A 130 -6.25 8.83 6.92
CA TRP A 130 -7.47 8.50 7.65
C TRP A 130 -7.97 9.65 8.52
N ASP A 131 -7.09 10.39 9.17
CA ASP A 131 -7.41 11.59 9.95
C ASP A 131 -8.11 12.68 9.09
N ASN A 132 -7.78 12.72 7.80
CA ASN A 132 -8.36 13.61 6.82
C ASN A 132 -9.54 13.00 6.04
N GLY A 133 -10.14 11.91 6.54
CA GLY A 133 -11.30 11.25 5.92
C GLY A 133 -10.96 10.42 4.68
N VAL A 134 -9.69 10.27 4.33
CA VAL A 134 -9.24 9.48 3.18
C VAL A 134 -8.92 8.05 3.62
N GLY A 135 -9.75 7.11 3.17
CA GLY A 135 -9.54 5.69 3.42
C GLY A 135 -8.49 5.09 2.50
N SER A 136 -7.89 3.98 2.92
CA SER A 136 -6.86 3.32 2.13
C SER A 136 -6.90 1.81 2.21
N GLN A 137 -6.28 1.16 1.22
CA GLN A 137 -5.94 -0.26 1.19
C GLN A 137 -4.45 -0.43 0.89
N TRP A 138 -3.71 -1.07 1.78
CA TRP A 138 -2.39 -1.62 1.48
C TRP A 138 -2.54 -2.95 0.73
N SER A 139 -2.00 -3.05 -0.46
CA SER A 139 -2.13 -4.19 -1.37
C SER A 139 -0.74 -4.77 -1.70
N THR A 140 -0.52 -6.04 -1.36
CA THR A 140 0.74 -6.79 -1.51
C THR A 140 0.56 -8.00 -2.44
N GLY A 141 -0.06 -7.81 -3.59
CA GLY A 141 -0.29 -8.89 -4.57
C GLY A 141 0.96 -9.23 -5.39
N SER A 142 0.84 -10.23 -6.29
CA SER A 142 1.94 -10.66 -7.18
C SER A 142 2.57 -9.53 -8.00
N ILE A 143 1.82 -8.47 -8.26
CA ILE A 143 2.28 -7.27 -8.96
C ILE A 143 3.49 -6.59 -8.27
N THR A 144 3.64 -6.72 -6.94
CA THR A 144 4.78 -6.12 -6.22
C THR A 144 6.11 -6.85 -6.47
N ARG A 145 6.07 -8.04 -7.06
CA ARG A 145 7.24 -8.89 -7.32
C ARG A 145 7.47 -9.17 -8.80
N ASP A 146 6.70 -8.52 -9.64
CA ASP A 146 6.73 -8.73 -11.09
C ASP A 146 7.71 -7.76 -11.75
N GLU A 147 8.69 -8.27 -12.48
CA GLU A 147 9.75 -7.48 -13.14
C GLU A 147 9.17 -6.39 -14.03
N SER A 148 8.13 -6.71 -14.83
CA SER A 148 7.49 -5.70 -15.68
C SER A 148 6.85 -4.56 -14.89
N THR A 149 6.56 -4.77 -13.60
CA THR A 149 6.10 -3.69 -12.71
C THR A 149 7.24 -2.75 -12.36
N TYR A 150 8.41 -3.29 -12.02
CA TYR A 150 9.61 -2.49 -11.76
C TYR A 150 10.02 -1.68 -12.99
N ASP A 151 10.03 -2.31 -14.18
CA ASP A 151 10.31 -1.65 -15.45
C ASP A 151 9.33 -0.51 -15.73
N ALA A 152 8.02 -0.76 -15.58
CA ALA A 152 6.98 0.23 -15.82
C ALA A 152 7.08 1.44 -14.89
N LEU A 153 7.56 1.23 -13.66
CA LEU A 153 7.76 2.27 -12.65
C LEU A 153 9.17 2.88 -12.68
N SER A 154 10.08 2.36 -13.51
CA SER A 154 11.50 2.73 -13.54
C SER A 154 12.16 2.60 -12.16
N ILE A 155 11.86 1.52 -11.44
CA ILE A 155 12.43 1.19 -10.13
C ILE A 155 13.48 0.10 -10.34
N ASP A 156 14.68 0.31 -9.82
CA ASP A 156 15.73 -0.71 -9.82
C ASP A 156 15.42 -1.78 -8.76
N ASN A 157 15.07 -2.99 -9.22
CA ASN A 157 14.74 -4.10 -8.34
C ASN A 157 15.95 -4.67 -7.57
N GLN A 158 17.17 -4.26 -7.88
CA GLN A 158 18.36 -4.61 -7.10
C GLN A 158 18.55 -3.66 -5.91
N GLN A 159 18.06 -2.43 -6.01
CA GLN A 159 18.21 -1.39 -4.99
C GLN A 159 16.97 -1.26 -4.09
N GLU A 160 15.78 -1.50 -4.65
CA GLU A 160 14.52 -1.29 -3.94
C GLU A 160 13.59 -2.51 -4.04
N GLU A 161 12.84 -2.77 -2.99
CA GLU A 161 11.74 -3.72 -2.99
C GLU A 161 10.39 -2.97 -2.93
N ILE A 162 9.47 -3.26 -3.85
CA ILE A 162 8.10 -2.76 -3.74
C ILE A 162 7.38 -3.51 -2.63
N ILE A 163 7.22 -2.88 -1.46
CA ILE A 163 6.57 -3.46 -0.29
C ILE A 163 5.04 -3.41 -0.38
N GLY A 164 4.49 -2.65 -1.32
CA GLY A 164 3.06 -2.62 -1.60
C GLY A 164 2.59 -1.41 -2.38
N PHE A 165 1.32 -1.46 -2.73
CA PHE A 165 0.57 -0.34 -3.30
C PHE A 165 -0.45 0.16 -2.29
N ILE A 166 -0.45 1.47 -2.03
CA ILE A 166 -1.52 2.15 -1.31
C ILE A 166 -2.51 2.68 -2.32
N LYS A 167 -3.72 2.16 -2.27
CA LYS A 167 -4.90 2.66 -2.97
C LYS A 167 -5.68 3.50 -2.00
N ALA A 168 -5.97 4.75 -2.33
CA ALA A 168 -6.64 5.64 -1.40
C ALA A 168 -7.68 6.53 -2.10
N GLY A 169 -8.63 7.01 -1.31
CA GLY A 169 -9.72 7.88 -1.73
C GLY A 169 -10.76 8.00 -0.62
N TYR A 170 -11.78 8.80 -0.84
CA TYR A 170 -12.89 8.94 0.12
C TYR A 170 -13.73 7.66 0.11
N PRO A 171 -14.02 7.06 1.29
CA PRO A 171 -14.73 5.79 1.38
C PRO A 171 -16.19 5.90 0.90
N GLU A 172 -16.66 4.96 0.04
CA GLU A 172 -18.10 4.79 -0.18
C GLU A 172 -18.79 4.24 1.09
N LYS A 173 -18.10 3.37 1.82
CA LYS A 173 -18.58 2.75 3.05
C LYS A 173 -17.42 2.30 3.92
N VAL A 174 -17.52 2.58 5.22
CA VAL A 174 -16.66 2.01 6.24
C VAL A 174 -17.33 0.77 6.83
N ARG A 175 -16.63 -0.37 6.84
CA ARG A 175 -17.13 -1.63 7.40
C ARG A 175 -16.64 -1.81 8.82
N GLU A 176 -17.49 -2.32 9.67
CA GLU A 176 -17.08 -2.83 10.98
C GLU A 176 -16.27 -4.12 10.81
N VAL A 177 -15.25 -4.27 11.62
CA VAL A 177 -14.37 -5.44 11.63
C VAL A 177 -14.08 -5.82 13.07
N ASN A 178 -14.37 -7.05 13.43
CA ASN A 178 -13.96 -7.60 14.70
C ASN A 178 -12.44 -7.83 14.70
N LYS A 179 -11.77 -7.33 15.72
CA LYS A 179 -10.34 -7.55 15.95
C LYS A 179 -10.16 -8.60 17.02
N LYS A 180 -9.00 -9.25 17.02
CA LYS A 180 -8.64 -10.14 18.12
C LYS A 180 -8.63 -9.37 19.46
N PRO A 181 -9.17 -9.94 20.53
CA PRO A 181 -9.06 -9.39 21.87
C PRO A 181 -7.57 -9.27 22.29
N VAL A 182 -7.30 -8.35 23.23
CA VAL A 182 -5.91 -8.07 23.65
C VAL A 182 -5.28 -9.27 24.37
N ASP A 183 -6.06 -10.04 25.12
CA ASP A 183 -5.64 -11.24 25.84
C ASP A 183 -5.16 -12.37 24.92
N GLU A 184 -5.61 -12.40 23.66
CA GLU A 184 -5.10 -13.36 22.66
C GLU A 184 -3.71 -12.99 22.07
N ILE A 185 -3.24 -11.76 22.27
CA ILE A 185 -1.99 -11.25 21.67
C ILE A 185 -0.94 -10.83 22.70
N VAL A 186 -1.29 -10.85 23.99
CA VAL A 186 -0.40 -10.47 25.11
C VAL A 186 -0.08 -11.70 25.95
N LYS A 187 1.18 -11.83 26.36
CA LYS A 187 1.61 -12.77 27.39
C LYS A 187 2.38 -11.99 28.46
N TYR A 188 1.97 -12.13 29.70
CA TYR A 188 2.72 -11.63 30.86
C TYR A 188 3.65 -12.75 31.32
N LEU A 189 4.90 -12.43 31.52
CA LEU A 189 5.94 -13.35 32.01
C LEU A 189 6.39 -12.83 33.36
N ASP A 190 6.32 -13.68 34.39
CA ASP A 190 6.78 -13.38 35.76
C ASP A 190 8.29 -13.64 35.87
#